data_d33e54f9a4c85f8d6f504ba6bc3ce8c2
#
_entry.id   d33e54f9a4c85f8d6f504ba6bc3ce8c2
#
_cell.length_a   1.000
_cell.length_b   1.000
_cell.length_c   1.000
_cell.angle_alpha   90.00
_cell.angle_beta   90.00
_cell.angle_gamma   90.00
#
_symmetry.space_group_name_H-M   'P 1'
#
loop_
_entity.id
_entity.type
_entity.pdbx_description
1 polymer ?
#
loop_
_entity_poly.entity_id
_entity_poly.type
_entity_poly.pdbx_seq_one_letter_code
_entity_poly.pdbx_strand_id
1 'polypeptide(L)'
;MGITLEKSNIANDLLTSMARVFGGLPGGLAVSVVVVGAFLAASTGIVGATVVTMGLLSLPTMLRNNYSPQLATGVISASGTLGQIIPPSIVIIILGTLAGEIYSTAQEERARSVGCSDALTYLVEPAVISVGTLFQAALLPGIMLALLLSLIHISEPTRLES
;
A
#
# COMPACT_ATOMS: atom_id res chain seq x y z
N MET A 1 -9.08 11.82 -8.65
CA MET A 1 -9.58 10.94 -7.56
C MET A 1 -9.23 11.50 -6.18
N GLY A 2 -7.98 11.77 -5.80
CA GLY A 2 -7.61 12.27 -4.46
C GLY A 2 -8.36 13.54 -4.02
N ILE A 3 -8.41 14.56 -4.88
CA ILE A 3 -9.09 15.84 -4.59
C ILE A 3 -10.62 15.66 -4.42
N THR A 4 -11.22 14.70 -5.11
CA THR A 4 -12.66 14.42 -4.98
C THR A 4 -12.96 13.75 -3.64
N LEU A 5 -12.12 12.82 -3.19
CA LEU A 5 -12.21 12.17 -1.88
C LEU A 5 -11.99 13.16 -0.73
N GLU A 6 -11.08 14.10 -0.90
CA GLU A 6 -10.81 15.16 0.08
C GLU A 6 -12.00 16.13 0.22
N LYS A 7 -12.56 16.58 -0.90
CA LYS A 7 -13.73 17.51 -0.90
C LYS A 7 -15.04 16.86 -0.48
N SER A 8 -15.18 15.53 -0.61
CA SER A 8 -16.42 14.83 -0.30
C SER A 8 -16.60 14.45 1.16
N ASN A 9 -15.65 14.80 2.05
CA ASN A 9 -15.61 14.39 3.46
C ASN A 9 -15.62 12.86 3.72
N ILE A 10 -15.66 12.03 2.67
CA ILE A 10 -15.72 10.56 2.79
C ILE A 10 -14.52 10.03 3.59
N ALA A 11 -13.34 10.60 3.38
CA ALA A 11 -12.15 10.18 4.12
C ALA A 11 -12.26 10.49 5.61
N ASN A 12 -12.84 11.63 5.99
CA ASN A 12 -13.13 11.98 7.39
C ASN A 12 -14.16 11.07 8.02
N ASP A 13 -15.24 10.78 7.29
CA ASP A 13 -16.31 9.89 7.76
C ASP A 13 -15.79 8.46 7.93
N LEU A 14 -14.95 8.01 7.00
CA LEU A 14 -14.30 6.71 7.09
C LEU A 14 -13.36 6.63 8.29
N LEU A 15 -12.52 7.66 8.51
CA LEU A 15 -11.62 7.73 9.65
C LEU A 15 -12.40 7.73 10.98
N THR A 16 -13.47 8.51 11.06
CA THR A 16 -14.31 8.60 12.26
C THR A 16 -15.06 7.29 12.52
N SER A 17 -15.57 6.65 11.48
CA SER A 17 -16.26 5.36 11.60
C SER A 17 -15.30 4.26 12.05
N MET A 18 -14.10 4.20 11.46
CA MET A 18 -13.05 3.24 11.87
C MET A 18 -12.55 3.52 13.28
N ALA A 19 -12.39 4.80 13.68
CA ALA A 19 -12.02 5.16 15.03
C ALA A 19 -13.07 4.74 16.07
N ARG A 20 -14.35 4.67 15.71
CA ARG A 20 -15.40 4.12 16.57
C ARG A 20 -15.31 2.61 16.70
N VAL A 21 -15.00 1.90 15.62
CA VAL A 21 -14.85 0.44 15.63
C VAL A 21 -13.67 0.01 16.48
N PHE A 22 -12.54 0.72 16.38
CA PHE A 22 -11.32 0.41 17.12
C PHE A 22 -11.18 1.20 18.43
N GLY A 23 -12.16 2.05 18.76
CA GLY A 23 -12.08 2.96 19.92
C GLY A 23 -11.95 2.31 21.29
N GLY A 24 -12.26 1.01 21.40
CA GLY A 24 -12.03 0.22 22.62
C GLY A 24 -10.61 -0.31 22.80
N LEU A 25 -9.75 -0.17 21.80
CA LEU A 25 -8.37 -0.67 21.83
C LEU A 25 -7.39 0.47 22.19
N PRO A 26 -6.38 0.20 23.02
CA PRO A 26 -5.27 1.15 23.19
C PRO A 26 -4.60 1.35 21.81
N GLY A 27 -4.45 2.61 21.40
CA GLY A 27 -3.94 2.89 20.03
C GLY A 27 -4.96 2.77 18.90
N GLY A 28 -6.24 2.57 19.17
CA GLY A 28 -7.28 2.33 18.17
C GLY A 28 -7.37 3.40 17.08
N LEU A 29 -7.07 4.67 17.40
CA LEU A 29 -7.02 5.73 16.41
C LEU A 29 -5.83 5.55 15.44
N ALA A 30 -4.67 5.13 15.92
CA ALA A 30 -3.51 4.87 15.06
C ALA A 30 -3.77 3.68 14.13
N VAL A 31 -4.40 2.61 14.63
CA VAL A 31 -4.86 1.47 13.82
C VAL A 31 -5.84 1.92 12.75
N SER A 32 -6.79 2.80 13.10
CA SER A 32 -7.73 3.37 12.13
C SER A 32 -7.02 4.14 11.01
N VAL A 33 -5.99 4.91 11.35
CA VAL A 33 -5.16 5.65 10.38
C VAL A 33 -4.40 4.69 9.46
N VAL A 34 -3.86 3.58 10.00
CA VAL A 34 -3.18 2.56 9.17
C VAL A 34 -4.16 1.92 8.19
N VAL A 35 -5.34 1.51 8.66
CA VAL A 35 -6.35 0.86 7.80
C VAL A 35 -6.86 1.81 6.73
N VAL A 36 -7.27 3.02 7.12
CA VAL A 36 -7.77 4.04 6.17
C VAL A 36 -6.67 4.48 5.21
N GLY A 37 -5.45 4.65 5.72
CA GLY A 37 -4.27 4.97 4.91
C GLY A 37 -3.97 3.89 3.88
N ALA A 38 -4.05 2.61 4.25
CA ALA A 38 -3.85 1.49 3.33
C ALA A 38 -4.92 1.48 2.21
N PHE A 39 -6.19 1.72 2.53
CA PHE A 39 -7.27 1.81 1.53
C PHE A 39 -7.09 3.01 0.59
N LEU A 40 -6.79 4.19 1.12
CA LEU A 40 -6.54 5.38 0.30
C LEU A 40 -5.28 5.20 -0.56
N ALA A 41 -4.22 4.63 0.02
CA ALA A 41 -2.98 4.35 -0.67
C ALA A 41 -3.17 3.37 -1.83
N ALA A 42 -3.92 2.27 -1.62
CA ALA A 42 -4.27 1.32 -2.65
C ALA A 42 -5.11 1.95 -3.78
N SER A 43 -6.00 2.90 -3.44
CA SER A 43 -6.84 3.57 -4.44
C SER A 43 -6.10 4.61 -5.28
N THR A 44 -5.06 5.24 -4.73
CA THR A 44 -4.29 6.31 -5.39
C THR A 44 -3.05 5.80 -6.10
N GLY A 45 -2.39 4.79 -5.53
CA GLY A 45 -1.12 4.23 -6.01
C GLY A 45 0.06 5.22 -5.94
N ILE A 46 -0.12 6.41 -5.36
CA ILE A 46 0.89 7.47 -5.28
C ILE A 46 1.13 7.82 -3.81
N VAL A 47 2.30 7.47 -3.28
CA VAL A 47 2.67 7.68 -1.86
C VAL A 47 2.56 9.14 -1.44
N GLY A 48 3.16 10.05 -2.19
CA GLY A 48 3.21 11.47 -1.80
C GLY A 48 1.83 12.08 -1.62
N ALA A 49 0.90 11.82 -2.55
CA ALA A 49 -0.48 12.30 -2.45
C ALA A 49 -1.20 11.72 -1.23
N THR A 50 -1.03 10.42 -0.97
CA THR A 50 -1.67 9.75 0.16
C THR A 50 -1.15 10.24 1.50
N VAL A 51 0.18 10.36 1.66
CA VAL A 51 0.80 10.86 2.90
C VAL A 51 0.33 12.29 3.21
N VAL A 52 0.33 13.17 2.20
CA VAL A 52 -0.14 14.56 2.39
C VAL A 52 -1.62 14.60 2.77
N THR A 53 -2.47 13.86 2.05
CA THR A 53 -3.91 13.83 2.34
C THR A 53 -4.18 13.25 3.73
N MET A 54 -3.54 12.14 4.09
CA MET A 54 -3.66 11.55 5.43
C MET A 54 -3.10 12.47 6.51
N GLY A 55 -2.01 13.20 6.23
CA GLY A 55 -1.47 14.20 7.14
C GLY A 55 -2.48 15.29 7.46
N LEU A 56 -3.10 15.87 6.44
CA LEU A 56 -4.10 16.94 6.62
C LEU A 56 -5.34 16.45 7.38
N LEU A 57 -5.78 15.22 7.15
CA LEU A 57 -7.01 14.68 7.75
C LEU A 57 -6.78 14.11 9.16
N SER A 58 -5.74 13.31 9.36
CA SER A 58 -5.57 12.53 10.58
C SER A 58 -4.66 13.18 11.62
N LEU A 59 -3.66 13.98 11.21
CA LEU A 59 -2.73 14.61 12.15
C LEU A 59 -3.44 15.51 13.18
N PRO A 60 -4.36 16.43 12.80
CA PRO A 60 -5.07 17.25 13.77
C PRO A 60 -5.88 16.41 14.76
N THR A 61 -6.48 15.34 14.29
CA THR A 61 -7.29 14.43 15.11
C THR A 61 -6.43 13.64 16.08
N MET A 62 -5.28 13.15 15.65
CA MET A 62 -4.33 12.43 16.51
C MET A 62 -3.76 13.34 17.61
N LEU A 63 -3.36 14.57 17.26
CA LEU A 63 -2.84 15.53 18.23
C LEU A 63 -3.89 15.95 19.27
N ARG A 64 -5.15 16.11 18.87
CA ARG A 64 -6.27 16.37 19.81
C ARG A 64 -6.53 15.21 20.77
N ASN A 65 -6.17 14.00 20.39
CA ASN A 65 -6.29 12.80 21.24
C ASN A 65 -5.00 12.48 22.00
N ASN A 66 -4.12 13.49 22.19
CA ASN A 66 -2.88 13.40 22.96
C ASN A 66 -1.87 12.36 22.44
N TYR A 67 -1.84 12.12 21.12
CA TYR A 67 -0.77 11.34 20.51
C TYR A 67 0.51 12.20 20.39
N SER A 68 1.67 11.59 20.62
CA SER A 68 2.94 12.29 20.40
C SER A 68 3.07 12.68 18.92
N PRO A 69 3.58 13.88 18.60
CA PRO A 69 3.74 14.31 17.20
C PRO A 69 4.62 13.35 16.39
N GLN A 70 5.64 12.76 17.03
CA GLN A 70 6.55 11.80 16.39
C GLN A 70 5.81 10.53 15.98
N LEU A 71 4.98 9.98 16.88
CA LEU A 71 4.19 8.81 16.59
C LEU A 71 3.14 9.10 15.51
N ALA A 72 2.43 10.21 15.63
CA ALA A 72 1.39 10.59 14.67
C ALA A 72 1.96 10.74 13.25
N THR A 73 3.08 11.46 13.09
CA THR A 73 3.73 11.63 11.78
C THR A 73 4.32 10.33 11.26
N GLY A 74 4.89 9.49 12.14
CA GLY A 74 5.41 8.18 11.78
C GLY A 74 4.34 7.24 11.25
N VAL A 75 3.19 7.14 11.94
CA VAL A 75 2.05 6.32 11.52
C VAL A 75 1.52 6.77 10.16
N ILE A 76 1.33 8.08 9.97
CA ILE A 76 0.81 8.64 8.72
C ILE A 76 1.77 8.35 7.56
N SER A 77 3.06 8.56 7.75
CA SER A 77 4.07 8.28 6.72
C SER A 77 4.13 6.79 6.39
N ALA A 78 4.16 5.94 7.40
CA ALA A 78 4.20 4.48 7.22
C ALA A 78 2.93 3.97 6.52
N SER A 79 1.74 4.41 6.94
CA SER A 79 0.48 3.98 6.32
C SER A 79 0.36 4.42 4.86
N GLY A 80 0.84 5.63 4.54
CA GLY A 80 0.84 6.15 3.17
C GLY A 80 1.78 5.39 2.22
N THR A 81 2.86 4.81 2.73
CA THR A 81 3.79 4.01 1.90
C THR A 81 3.23 2.63 1.52
N LEU A 82 2.23 2.11 2.24
CA LEU A 82 1.59 0.83 1.92
C LEU A 82 0.99 0.79 0.50
N GLY A 83 0.64 1.93 -0.08
CA GLY A 83 0.10 2.02 -1.44
C GLY A 83 1.07 1.61 -2.54
N GLN A 84 2.36 1.50 -2.26
CA GLN A 84 3.33 0.97 -3.21
C GLN A 84 3.42 -0.56 -3.18
N ILE A 85 2.91 -1.17 -2.12
CA ILE A 85 3.01 -2.62 -1.89
C ILE A 85 1.64 -3.27 -2.10
N ILE A 86 0.57 -2.63 -1.60
CA ILE A 86 -0.80 -3.16 -1.74
C ILE A 86 -1.30 -2.88 -3.16
N PRO A 87 -1.71 -3.89 -3.93
CA PRO A 87 -2.29 -3.70 -5.26
C PRO A 87 -3.59 -2.84 -5.23
N PRO A 88 -3.82 -2.00 -6.26
CA PRO A 88 -3.03 -1.76 -7.46
C PRO A 88 -1.88 -0.76 -7.25
N SER A 89 -0.64 -1.22 -7.43
CA SER A 89 0.58 -0.42 -7.29
C SER A 89 1.14 -0.04 -8.65
N ILE A 90 1.40 1.24 -8.87
CA ILE A 90 2.02 1.74 -10.11
C ILE A 90 3.44 1.18 -10.28
N VAL A 91 4.17 1.03 -9.18
CA VAL A 91 5.53 0.47 -9.20
C VAL A 91 5.51 -0.98 -9.68
N ILE A 92 4.59 -1.79 -9.18
CA ILE A 92 4.45 -3.19 -9.61
C ILE A 92 4.06 -3.28 -11.09
N ILE A 93 3.21 -2.37 -11.57
CA ILE A 93 2.85 -2.32 -13.00
C ILE A 93 4.08 -2.04 -13.84
N ILE A 94 4.83 -0.98 -13.54
CA ILE A 94 6.02 -0.59 -14.32
C ILE A 94 7.08 -1.69 -14.26
N LEU A 95 7.39 -2.21 -13.09
CA LEU A 95 8.37 -3.30 -12.94
C LEU A 95 7.91 -4.57 -13.65
N GLY A 96 6.63 -4.90 -13.56
CA GLY A 96 6.08 -6.09 -14.20
C GLY A 96 6.09 -6.01 -15.73
N THR A 97 5.80 -4.84 -16.30
CA THR A 97 5.88 -4.63 -17.75
C THR A 97 7.33 -4.70 -18.25
N LEU A 98 8.25 -3.98 -17.59
CA LEU A 98 9.67 -4.02 -17.95
C LEU A 98 10.28 -5.41 -17.80
N ALA A 99 10.00 -6.08 -16.69
CA ALA A 99 10.48 -7.45 -16.46
C ALA A 99 9.91 -8.42 -17.49
N GLY A 100 8.63 -8.26 -17.88
CA GLY A 100 7.97 -9.05 -18.90
C GLY A 100 8.64 -8.89 -20.27
N GLU A 101 8.94 -7.65 -20.67
CA GLU A 101 9.63 -7.37 -21.95
C GLU A 101 11.05 -7.96 -21.98
N ILE A 102 11.84 -7.75 -20.92
CA ILE A 102 13.19 -8.29 -20.81
C ILE A 102 13.17 -9.83 -20.86
N TYR A 103 12.23 -10.42 -20.13
CA TYR A 103 12.10 -11.87 -20.06
C TYR A 103 11.70 -12.48 -21.41
N SER A 104 10.73 -11.90 -22.11
CA SER A 104 10.30 -12.37 -23.43
C SER A 104 11.43 -12.26 -24.45
N THR A 105 12.15 -11.14 -24.48
CA THR A 105 13.30 -10.94 -25.37
C THR A 105 14.41 -11.97 -25.10
N ALA A 106 14.73 -12.23 -23.84
CA ALA A 106 15.72 -13.23 -23.46
C ALA A 106 15.31 -14.65 -23.86
N GLN A 107 14.02 -14.98 -23.82
CA GLN A 107 13.52 -16.29 -24.28
C GLN A 107 13.55 -16.41 -25.80
N GLU A 108 13.26 -15.35 -26.53
CA GLU A 108 13.39 -15.35 -27.99
C GLU A 108 14.85 -15.55 -28.45
N GLU A 109 15.81 -14.90 -27.80
CA GLU A 109 17.24 -15.10 -28.09
C GLU A 109 17.66 -16.56 -27.81
N ARG A 110 17.21 -17.14 -26.73
CA ARG A 110 17.46 -18.57 -26.43
C ARG A 110 16.83 -19.49 -27.46
N ALA A 111 15.59 -19.25 -27.86
CA ALA A 111 14.91 -20.04 -28.89
C ALA A 111 15.66 -20.01 -30.21
N ARG A 112 16.10 -18.81 -30.64
CA ARG A 112 16.91 -18.64 -31.86
C ARG A 112 18.26 -19.33 -31.78
N SER A 113 18.93 -19.32 -30.64
CA SER A 113 20.22 -20.00 -30.45
C SER A 113 20.13 -21.51 -30.55
N VAL A 114 18.96 -22.10 -30.28
CA VAL A 114 18.69 -23.55 -30.40
C VAL A 114 18.06 -23.91 -31.74
N GLY A 115 17.84 -22.93 -32.66
CA GLY A 115 17.28 -23.15 -33.97
C GLY A 115 15.76 -23.23 -34.03
N CYS A 116 15.05 -22.80 -32.97
CA CYS A 116 13.61 -22.66 -32.99
C CYS A 116 13.17 -21.33 -33.61
N SER A 117 12.00 -21.31 -34.26
CA SER A 117 11.50 -20.12 -34.94
C SER A 117 11.06 -19.02 -33.96
N ASP A 118 10.55 -19.40 -32.78
CA ASP A 118 10.08 -18.50 -31.73
C ASP A 118 10.17 -19.12 -30.34
N ALA A 119 9.99 -18.28 -29.30
CA ALA A 119 10.03 -18.71 -27.90
C ALA A 119 8.85 -19.65 -27.54
N LEU A 120 7.71 -19.50 -28.21
CA LEU A 120 6.52 -20.32 -27.96
C LEU A 120 6.76 -21.78 -28.38
N THR A 121 7.51 -22.00 -29.46
CA THR A 121 7.89 -23.34 -29.94
C THR A 121 8.95 -23.99 -29.04
N TYR A 122 9.80 -23.18 -28.42
CA TYR A 122 10.84 -23.64 -27.50
C TYR A 122 10.29 -23.98 -26.12
N LEU A 123 9.39 -23.16 -25.63
CA LEU A 123 8.73 -23.33 -24.33
C LEU A 123 7.34 -23.91 -24.57
N VAL A 124 7.07 -25.09 -24.04
CA VAL A 124 5.76 -25.74 -24.13
C VAL A 124 4.66 -24.89 -23.48
N GLU A 125 5.03 -23.93 -22.62
CA GLU A 125 4.15 -22.94 -22.02
C GLU A 125 4.69 -21.52 -22.24
N PRO A 126 3.81 -20.51 -22.46
CA PRO A 126 4.25 -19.12 -22.58
C PRO A 126 4.81 -18.63 -21.24
N ALA A 127 6.11 -18.52 -21.17
CA ALA A 127 6.79 -17.96 -20.02
C ALA A 127 6.63 -16.43 -20.02
N VAL A 128 5.49 -15.96 -19.58
CA VAL A 128 5.17 -14.53 -19.46
C VAL A 128 5.08 -14.14 -18.00
N ILE A 129 5.85 -13.14 -17.60
CA ILE A 129 5.67 -12.51 -16.29
C ILE A 129 4.41 -11.64 -16.36
N SER A 130 3.33 -12.11 -15.74
CA SER A 130 2.08 -11.37 -15.69
C SER A 130 2.08 -10.38 -14.52
N VAL A 131 1.67 -9.14 -14.78
CA VAL A 131 1.42 -8.13 -13.74
C VAL A 131 0.38 -8.62 -12.72
N GLY A 132 -0.61 -9.40 -13.17
CA GLY A 132 -1.61 -10.01 -12.29
C GLY A 132 -1.01 -10.98 -11.28
N THR A 133 -0.06 -11.81 -11.68
CA THR A 133 0.65 -12.73 -10.78
C THR A 133 1.50 -11.95 -9.76
N LEU A 134 2.13 -10.86 -10.18
CA LEU A 134 2.89 -9.99 -9.28
C LEU A 134 1.98 -9.30 -8.26
N PHE A 135 0.77 -8.90 -8.65
CA PHE A 135 -0.22 -8.37 -7.71
C PHE A 135 -0.65 -9.41 -6.68
N GLN A 136 -0.92 -10.64 -7.09
CA GLN A 136 -1.26 -11.71 -6.16
C GLN A 136 -0.11 -12.00 -5.18
N ALA A 137 1.12 -12.02 -5.66
CA ALA A 137 2.30 -12.21 -4.82
C ALA A 137 2.52 -11.05 -3.83
N ALA A 138 2.24 -9.81 -4.23
CA ALA A 138 2.42 -8.63 -3.39
C ALA A 138 1.31 -8.45 -2.33
N LEU A 139 0.14 -9.05 -2.55
CA LEU A 139 -1.00 -8.88 -1.64
C LEU A 139 -0.71 -9.42 -0.25
N LEU A 140 -0.12 -10.61 -0.16
CA LEU A 140 0.19 -11.26 1.13
C LEU A 140 1.18 -10.44 1.97
N PRO A 141 2.38 -10.05 1.46
CA PRO A 141 3.30 -9.22 2.23
C PRO A 141 2.73 -7.83 2.53
N GLY A 142 1.90 -7.25 1.66
CA GLY A 142 1.24 -5.97 1.92
C GLY A 142 0.27 -6.04 3.11
N ILE A 143 -0.57 -7.05 3.16
CA ILE A 143 -1.48 -7.29 4.30
C ILE A 143 -0.67 -7.56 5.58
N MET A 144 0.38 -8.38 5.49
CA MET A 144 1.24 -8.68 6.64
C MET A 144 1.89 -7.42 7.22
N LEU A 145 2.39 -6.52 6.37
CA LEU A 145 2.94 -5.23 6.81
C LEU A 145 1.90 -4.34 7.48
N ALA A 146 0.69 -4.26 6.93
CA ALA A 146 -0.40 -3.49 7.54
C ALA A 146 -0.78 -4.03 8.91
N LEU A 147 -0.82 -5.36 9.07
CA LEU A 147 -1.06 -6.02 10.36
C LEU A 147 0.08 -5.76 11.36
N LEU A 148 1.33 -5.86 10.94
CA LEU A 148 2.49 -5.58 11.79
C LEU A 148 2.49 -4.13 12.27
N LEU A 149 2.24 -3.17 11.38
CA LEU A 149 2.10 -1.76 11.76
C LEU A 149 0.97 -1.56 12.77
N SER A 150 -0.18 -2.20 12.56
CA SER A 150 -1.29 -2.12 13.50
C SER A 150 -0.95 -2.71 14.87
N LEU A 151 -0.25 -3.86 14.91
CA LEU A 151 0.19 -4.50 16.15
C LEU A 151 1.20 -3.66 16.93
N ILE A 152 2.16 -3.05 16.25
CA ILE A 152 3.13 -2.15 16.88
C ILE A 152 2.41 -1.01 17.60
N HIS A 153 1.41 -0.40 16.96
CA HIS A 153 0.67 0.73 17.54
C HIS A 153 -0.32 0.34 18.65
N ILE A 154 -0.71 -0.92 18.71
CA ILE A 154 -1.50 -1.45 19.85
C ILE A 154 -0.58 -1.70 21.06
N SER A 155 0.66 -2.15 20.83
CA SER A 155 1.59 -2.54 21.89
C SER A 155 2.38 -1.37 22.50
N GLU A 156 2.56 -0.26 21.77
CA GLU A 156 3.29 0.91 22.27
C GLU A 156 2.38 1.88 23.05
N PRO A 157 2.92 2.55 24.09
CA PRO A 157 2.18 3.61 24.78
C PRO A 157 1.97 4.78 23.82
N THR A 158 0.75 4.90 23.32
CA THR A 158 0.38 5.86 22.25
C THR A 158 0.11 7.27 22.77
N ARG A 159 0.01 7.44 24.09
CA ARG A 159 -0.28 8.72 24.72
C ARG A 159 0.97 9.29 25.38
N LEU A 160 1.14 10.59 25.30
CA LEU A 160 2.06 11.30 26.19
C LEU A 160 1.58 11.08 27.62
N GLU A 161 2.38 10.39 28.44
CA GLU A 161 2.20 10.44 29.88
C GLU A 161 2.43 11.92 30.27
N SER A 162 1.34 12.55 30.71
CA SER A 162 1.33 13.91 31.21
C SER A 162 1.94 13.99 32.61
#